data_f73b0a900785a2bada86df5afeb38de9
#
_entry.id   f73b0a900785a2bada86df5afeb38de9
#
_cell.length_a   1.000
_cell.length_b   1.000
_cell.length_c   1.000
_cell.angle_alpha   90.00
_cell.angle_beta   90.00
_cell.angle_gamma   90.00
#
_symmetry.space_group_name_H-M   'P 1'
#
loop_
_entity.id
_entity.type
_entity.pdbx_description
1 polymer ?
#
loop_
_entity_poly.entity_id
_entity_poly.type
_entity_poly.pdbx_seq_one_letter_code
_entity_poly.pdbx_strand_id
1 'polypeptide(L)'
;MNDRARGSMVRAFTQPKMAALIFLGFAGGLPFNLIGNGKAFQAWMTASGVDLTRIGLFSMIGLPYSLKFLWSPLLDRYIPPILGRRRGWLLITQVLLLVAIAAMSLHDPTTGLRALAFNAILIAVLSASQDIAGDAYRTDILEDRELGAGAAIWVLGYRMALLLTGSLSFVLAERLSWGTVYALLSTLMLVGILATFLAPEPVLREAPPQSLAEAVAMPFRDFFQRVGPGLGVGVLIFIVLYKYSDALAGSMTTPFLLKTGFTQTEVGLVFGGAGLLATIAGSLAAGATIARIGLNRSLWAFAVFQALSNLTYYGLALAGRNHTYMVAAIVVENFGVGLVSAALVAYIMSMCNRRFSATQFALLSSVVAASRDILVAPGGKIAESMGWPSFFLITVIAGLPCIALLPFIAPWNADSPVGSVHRGADAEAALERIGEQDDPGISSTRR
;
A
#
# COMPACT_ATOMS: atom_id res chain seq x y z
N MET A 1 3.96 26.56 20.58
CA MET A 1 3.35 26.43 19.24
C MET A 1 2.36 27.59 19.10
N ASN A 2 2.72 28.59 18.28
CA ASN A 2 1.98 29.87 18.18
C ASN A 2 0.54 29.69 17.68
N ASP A 3 -0.43 30.42 18.24
CA ASP A 3 -1.85 30.43 17.83
C ASP A 3 -2.07 30.71 16.33
N ARG A 4 -1.16 31.45 15.70
CA ARG A 4 -1.15 31.66 14.24
C ARG A 4 -0.90 30.37 13.46
N ALA A 5 -0.07 29.46 13.97
CA ALA A 5 0.19 28.16 13.33
C ALA A 5 -1.00 27.21 13.50
N ARG A 6 -1.69 27.23 14.64
CA ARG A 6 -2.94 26.48 14.86
C ARG A 6 -4.08 26.98 13.95
N GLY A 7 -4.27 28.30 13.83
CA GLY A 7 -5.29 28.87 12.95
C GLY A 7 -5.02 28.59 11.46
N SER A 8 -3.76 28.51 11.04
CA SER A 8 -3.36 28.13 9.68
C SER A 8 -3.66 26.65 9.39
N MET A 9 -3.38 25.74 10.34
CA MET A 9 -3.65 24.33 10.21
C MET A 9 -5.15 24.01 10.09
N VAL A 10 -5.97 24.58 10.97
CA VAL A 10 -7.43 24.39 10.93
C VAL A 10 -8.02 24.91 9.61
N ARG A 11 -7.57 26.07 9.14
CA ARG A 11 -7.98 26.62 7.83
C ARG A 11 -7.57 25.75 6.65
N ALA A 12 -6.40 25.06 6.72
CA ALA A 12 -5.99 24.12 5.68
C ALA A 12 -7.00 22.97 5.55
N PHE A 13 -7.49 22.42 6.67
CA PHE A 13 -8.43 21.29 6.66
C PHE A 13 -9.86 21.66 6.22
N THR A 14 -10.24 22.92 6.26
CA THR A 14 -11.60 23.37 5.89
C THR A 14 -11.75 23.80 4.43
N GLN A 15 -10.69 23.70 3.63
CA GLN A 15 -10.75 24.06 2.21
C GLN A 15 -11.51 23.03 1.37
N PRO A 16 -12.27 23.42 0.33
CA PRO A 16 -13.01 22.51 -0.54
C PRO A 16 -12.14 21.43 -1.19
N LYS A 17 -10.87 21.75 -1.51
CA LYS A 17 -9.91 20.77 -2.06
C LYS A 17 -9.59 19.66 -1.07
N MET A 18 -9.56 19.92 0.24
CA MET A 18 -9.32 18.89 1.26
C MET A 18 -10.53 17.97 1.41
N ALA A 19 -11.75 18.52 1.33
CA ALA A 19 -12.97 17.69 1.26
C ALA A 19 -12.97 16.80 0.01
N ALA A 20 -12.55 17.32 -1.15
CA ALA A 20 -12.40 16.52 -2.35
C ALA A 20 -11.39 15.38 -2.14
N LEU A 21 -10.23 15.64 -1.52
CA LEU A 21 -9.18 14.65 -1.28
C LEU A 21 -9.64 13.48 -0.38
N ILE A 22 -10.47 13.72 0.66
CA ILE A 22 -10.96 12.64 1.50
C ILE A 22 -11.89 11.69 0.72
N PHE A 23 -12.80 12.23 -0.10
CA PHE A 23 -13.75 11.43 -0.88
C PHE A 23 -13.09 10.76 -2.09
N LEU A 24 -12.09 11.39 -2.71
CA LEU A 24 -11.29 10.76 -3.76
C LEU A 24 -10.40 9.65 -3.18
N GLY A 25 -9.79 9.86 -2.01
CA GLY A 25 -9.08 8.83 -1.28
C GLY A 25 -9.98 7.66 -0.90
N PHE A 26 -11.23 7.94 -0.47
CA PHE A 26 -12.24 6.93 -0.21
C PHE A 26 -12.54 6.10 -1.48
N ALA A 27 -12.79 6.75 -2.61
CA ALA A 27 -13.02 6.06 -3.88
C ALA A 27 -11.82 5.20 -4.30
N GLY A 28 -10.57 5.66 -4.05
CA GLY A 28 -9.35 4.90 -4.33
C GLY A 28 -9.23 3.62 -3.49
N GLY A 29 -9.72 3.64 -2.24
CA GLY A 29 -9.67 2.48 -1.36
C GLY A 29 -10.77 1.43 -1.60
N LEU A 30 -11.88 1.78 -2.25
CA LEU A 30 -13.05 0.91 -2.39
C LEU A 30 -12.74 -0.44 -3.09
N PRO A 31 -12.04 -0.50 -4.23
CA PRO A 31 -11.86 -1.75 -4.95
C PRO A 31 -10.94 -2.75 -4.22
N PHE A 32 -10.06 -2.28 -3.34
CA PHE A 32 -8.97 -3.07 -2.77
C PHE A 32 -9.45 -4.32 -2.03
N ASN A 33 -10.50 -4.22 -1.22
CA ASN A 33 -11.03 -5.37 -0.48
C ASN A 33 -11.95 -6.28 -1.32
N LEU A 34 -12.32 -5.84 -2.53
CA LEU A 34 -13.31 -6.52 -3.37
C LEU A 34 -12.69 -7.46 -4.39
N ILE A 35 -11.35 -7.51 -4.48
CA ILE A 35 -10.62 -8.35 -5.43
C ILE A 35 -9.37 -8.98 -4.81
N GLY A 36 -8.85 -10.05 -5.42
CA GLY A 36 -7.56 -10.66 -5.11
C GLY A 36 -7.40 -11.06 -3.64
N ASN A 37 -6.43 -10.47 -2.99
CA ASN A 37 -6.18 -10.67 -1.56
C ASN A 37 -7.12 -9.87 -0.64
N GLY A 38 -8.10 -9.18 -1.19
CA GLY A 38 -9.07 -8.42 -0.40
C GLY A 38 -9.93 -9.31 0.48
N LYS A 39 -10.18 -8.87 1.71
CA LYS A 39 -10.87 -9.69 2.72
C LYS A 39 -12.30 -10.08 2.30
N ALA A 40 -13.04 -9.17 1.70
CA ALA A 40 -14.39 -9.44 1.20
C ALA A 40 -14.37 -10.49 0.06
N PHE A 41 -13.41 -10.37 -0.86
CA PHE A 41 -13.25 -11.34 -1.94
C PHE A 41 -12.89 -12.73 -1.41
N GLN A 42 -11.92 -12.83 -0.51
CA GLN A 42 -11.55 -14.09 0.12
C GLN A 42 -12.73 -14.73 0.87
N ALA A 43 -13.54 -13.93 1.58
CA ALA A 43 -14.71 -14.40 2.28
C ALA A 43 -15.75 -14.96 1.30
N TRP A 44 -16.02 -14.25 0.20
CA TRP A 44 -16.93 -14.74 -0.83
C TRP A 44 -16.47 -16.05 -1.44
N MET A 45 -15.20 -16.14 -1.85
CA MET A 45 -14.64 -17.37 -2.43
C MET A 45 -14.72 -18.54 -1.43
N THR A 46 -14.38 -18.29 -0.15
CA THR A 46 -14.43 -19.31 0.89
C THR A 46 -15.87 -19.77 1.18
N ALA A 47 -16.82 -18.84 1.29
CA ALA A 47 -18.22 -19.13 1.51
C ALA A 47 -18.86 -19.90 0.32
N SER A 48 -18.34 -19.66 -0.91
CA SER A 48 -18.76 -20.37 -2.13
C SER A 48 -18.09 -21.75 -2.29
N GLY A 49 -17.24 -22.17 -1.34
CA GLY A 49 -16.59 -23.49 -1.40
C GLY A 49 -15.42 -23.61 -2.37
N VAL A 50 -14.88 -22.48 -2.86
CA VAL A 50 -13.69 -22.47 -3.73
C VAL A 50 -12.49 -23.02 -2.94
N ASP A 51 -11.68 -23.87 -3.55
CA ASP A 51 -10.50 -24.44 -2.92
C ASP A 51 -9.44 -23.39 -2.58
N LEU A 52 -8.66 -23.64 -1.52
CA LEU A 52 -7.68 -22.69 -1.01
C LEU A 52 -6.56 -22.40 -2.02
N THR A 53 -6.21 -23.39 -2.84
CA THR A 53 -5.18 -23.23 -3.89
C THR A 53 -5.63 -22.16 -4.88
N ARG A 54 -6.89 -22.21 -5.34
CA ARG A 54 -7.45 -21.18 -6.24
C ARG A 54 -7.55 -19.83 -5.55
N ILE A 55 -7.99 -19.78 -4.28
CA ILE A 55 -8.02 -18.53 -3.50
C ILE A 55 -6.62 -17.92 -3.42
N GLY A 56 -5.58 -18.71 -3.19
CA GLY A 56 -4.19 -18.26 -3.19
C GLY A 56 -3.75 -17.70 -4.55
N LEU A 57 -4.11 -18.36 -5.65
CA LEU A 57 -3.79 -17.91 -7.00
C LEU A 57 -4.47 -16.57 -7.35
N PHE A 58 -5.65 -16.30 -6.79
CA PHE A 58 -6.32 -15.01 -6.98
C PHE A 58 -5.54 -13.82 -6.43
N SER A 59 -4.51 -14.02 -5.58
CA SER A 59 -3.60 -12.95 -5.18
C SER A 59 -2.94 -12.25 -6.37
N MET A 60 -2.66 -13.02 -7.44
CA MET A 60 -2.04 -12.51 -8.67
C MET A 60 -2.89 -11.47 -9.41
N ILE A 61 -4.19 -11.34 -9.08
CA ILE A 61 -5.06 -10.27 -9.58
C ILE A 61 -4.54 -8.89 -9.15
N GLY A 62 -3.74 -8.80 -8.08
CA GLY A 62 -3.06 -7.59 -7.66
C GLY A 62 -1.92 -7.11 -8.56
N LEU A 63 -1.43 -7.93 -9.50
CA LEU A 63 -0.31 -7.59 -10.40
C LEU A 63 -0.43 -6.23 -11.10
N PRO A 64 -1.60 -5.78 -11.57
CA PRO A 64 -1.74 -4.44 -12.16
C PRO A 64 -1.24 -3.32 -11.25
N TYR A 65 -1.41 -3.41 -9.93
CA TYR A 65 -0.91 -2.39 -9.00
C TYR A 65 0.62 -2.33 -8.98
N SER A 66 1.29 -3.48 -9.12
CA SER A 66 2.76 -3.56 -9.21
C SER A 66 3.29 -3.09 -10.56
N LEU A 67 2.49 -3.21 -11.62
CA LEU A 67 2.88 -2.89 -12.99
C LEU A 67 2.34 -1.55 -13.50
N LYS A 68 1.60 -0.81 -12.67
CA LYS A 68 0.92 0.44 -13.07
C LYS A 68 1.85 1.49 -13.67
N PHE A 69 3.13 1.47 -13.31
CA PHE A 69 4.15 2.35 -13.87
C PHE A 69 4.33 2.18 -15.40
N LEU A 70 3.99 1.00 -15.97
CA LEU A 70 4.13 0.74 -17.39
C LEU A 70 3.16 1.57 -18.25
N TRP A 71 1.98 1.88 -17.72
CA TRP A 71 0.97 2.65 -18.46
C TRP A 71 0.67 4.02 -17.87
N SER A 72 1.30 4.39 -16.76
CA SER A 72 1.14 5.72 -16.18
C SER A 72 1.43 6.87 -17.18
N PRO A 73 2.43 6.77 -18.11
CA PRO A 73 2.64 7.79 -19.12
C PRO A 73 1.46 7.97 -20.10
N LEU A 74 0.63 6.94 -20.29
CA LEU A 74 -0.57 7.08 -21.12
C LEU A 74 -1.57 8.05 -20.47
N LEU A 75 -1.76 7.94 -19.14
CA LEU A 75 -2.65 8.82 -18.38
C LEU A 75 -2.10 10.25 -18.30
N ASP A 76 -0.78 10.42 -18.35
CA ASP A 76 -0.16 11.73 -18.41
C ASP A 76 -0.21 12.37 -19.79
N ARG A 77 -0.15 11.58 -20.87
CA ARG A 77 -0.13 12.04 -22.24
C ARG A 77 -1.53 12.39 -22.77
N TYR A 78 -2.52 11.53 -22.52
CA TYR A 78 -3.86 11.70 -23.08
C TYR A 78 -4.74 12.52 -22.14
N ILE A 79 -5.35 13.57 -22.68
CA ILE A 79 -6.27 14.44 -21.94
C ILE A 79 -7.70 14.04 -22.35
N PRO A 80 -8.50 13.51 -21.40
CA PRO A 80 -9.91 13.24 -21.68
C PRO A 80 -10.67 14.51 -22.11
N PRO A 81 -11.68 14.38 -22.99
CA PRO A 81 -12.43 15.54 -23.50
C PRO A 81 -13.34 16.20 -22.44
N ILE A 82 -13.51 15.56 -21.28
CA ILE A 82 -14.38 15.99 -20.19
C ILE A 82 -13.55 16.24 -18.93
N LEU A 83 -13.78 17.33 -18.21
CA LEU A 83 -13.22 17.65 -16.91
C LEU A 83 -11.68 17.80 -16.84
N GLY A 84 -10.98 17.93 -17.99
CA GLY A 84 -9.53 18.10 -18.00
C GLY A 84 -8.73 16.81 -17.78
N ARG A 85 -7.40 16.95 -17.56
CA ARG A 85 -6.49 15.81 -17.53
C ARG A 85 -6.69 14.91 -16.30
N ARG A 86 -6.69 15.48 -15.10
CA ARG A 86 -6.71 14.67 -13.87
C ARG A 86 -8.11 14.20 -13.51
N ARG A 87 -9.07 15.11 -13.47
CA ARG A 87 -10.46 14.79 -13.15
C ARG A 87 -11.12 13.92 -14.22
N GLY A 88 -10.77 14.13 -15.50
CA GLY A 88 -11.28 13.30 -16.58
C GLY A 88 -10.89 11.83 -16.43
N TRP A 89 -9.62 11.52 -16.12
CA TRP A 89 -9.20 10.15 -15.88
C TRP A 89 -9.83 9.58 -14.60
N LEU A 90 -9.93 10.37 -13.52
CA LEU A 90 -10.64 9.95 -12.31
C LEU A 90 -12.10 9.58 -12.63
N LEU A 91 -12.82 10.42 -13.37
CA LEU A 91 -14.21 10.14 -13.72
C LEU A 91 -14.35 8.86 -14.57
N ILE A 92 -13.54 8.71 -15.62
CA ILE A 92 -13.57 7.52 -16.50
C ILE A 92 -13.32 6.26 -15.68
N THR A 93 -12.27 6.23 -14.87
CA THR A 93 -11.92 5.05 -14.07
C THR A 93 -12.98 4.75 -13.02
N GLN A 94 -13.55 5.75 -12.36
CA GLN A 94 -14.59 5.58 -11.35
C GLN A 94 -15.91 5.05 -11.94
N VAL A 95 -16.34 5.56 -13.10
CA VAL A 95 -17.54 5.06 -13.80
C VAL A 95 -17.32 3.61 -14.22
N LEU A 96 -16.18 3.31 -14.83
CA LEU A 96 -15.86 1.94 -15.24
C LEU A 96 -15.72 0.99 -14.03
N LEU A 97 -15.17 1.45 -12.90
CA LEU A 97 -15.11 0.69 -11.66
C LEU A 97 -16.49 0.43 -11.07
N LEU A 98 -17.38 1.42 -11.05
CA LEU A 98 -18.77 1.23 -10.64
C LEU A 98 -19.41 0.10 -11.42
N VAL A 99 -19.30 0.14 -12.77
CA VAL A 99 -19.87 -0.89 -13.64
C VAL A 99 -19.19 -2.25 -13.44
N ALA A 100 -17.85 -2.28 -13.36
CA ALA A 100 -17.11 -3.53 -13.19
C ALA A 100 -17.37 -4.19 -11.82
N ILE A 101 -17.45 -3.40 -10.74
CA ILE A 101 -17.79 -3.92 -9.41
C ILE A 101 -19.27 -4.39 -9.37
N ALA A 102 -20.18 -3.65 -9.99
CA ALA A 102 -21.57 -4.09 -10.12
C ALA A 102 -21.66 -5.39 -10.92
N ALA A 103 -20.89 -5.55 -11.99
CA ALA A 103 -20.84 -6.77 -12.80
C ALA A 103 -20.34 -8.00 -12.01
N MET A 104 -19.60 -7.83 -10.91
CA MET A 104 -19.26 -8.95 -10.01
C MET A 104 -20.52 -9.65 -9.48
N SER A 105 -21.64 -8.95 -9.30
CA SER A 105 -22.91 -9.53 -8.84
C SER A 105 -23.49 -10.56 -9.79
N LEU A 106 -23.10 -10.56 -11.06
CA LEU A 106 -23.56 -11.47 -12.09
C LEU A 106 -22.76 -12.77 -12.17
N HIS A 107 -21.66 -12.86 -11.42
CA HIS A 107 -20.78 -14.02 -11.44
C HIS A 107 -21.06 -14.97 -10.27
N ASP A 108 -20.98 -16.24 -10.57
CA ASP A 108 -21.00 -17.33 -9.56
C ASP A 108 -19.60 -17.95 -9.49
N PRO A 109 -18.92 -17.90 -8.33
CA PRO A 109 -17.59 -18.51 -8.17
C PRO A 109 -17.55 -20.01 -8.43
N THR A 110 -18.70 -20.71 -8.29
CA THR A 110 -18.74 -22.17 -8.46
C THR A 110 -18.80 -22.59 -9.94
N THR A 111 -19.48 -21.81 -10.77
CA THR A 111 -19.73 -22.14 -12.18
C THR A 111 -18.98 -21.25 -13.17
N GLY A 112 -18.68 -19.99 -12.77
CA GLY A 112 -18.15 -18.94 -13.63
C GLY A 112 -16.77 -18.38 -13.22
N LEU A 113 -15.89 -19.18 -12.60
CA LEU A 113 -14.65 -18.72 -12.01
C LEU A 113 -13.73 -17.96 -12.99
N ARG A 114 -13.69 -18.35 -14.30
CA ARG A 114 -12.89 -17.65 -15.31
C ARG A 114 -13.42 -16.24 -15.62
N ALA A 115 -14.74 -16.09 -15.76
CA ALA A 115 -15.36 -14.80 -16.01
C ALA A 115 -15.19 -13.86 -14.82
N LEU A 116 -15.34 -14.39 -13.59
CA LEU A 116 -15.08 -13.69 -12.35
C LEU A 116 -13.62 -13.22 -12.25
N ALA A 117 -12.65 -14.09 -12.57
CA ALA A 117 -11.24 -13.74 -12.58
C ALA A 117 -10.94 -12.63 -13.58
N PHE A 118 -11.48 -12.70 -14.79
CA PHE A 118 -11.32 -11.67 -15.81
C PHE A 118 -11.89 -10.31 -15.34
N ASN A 119 -13.09 -10.32 -14.76
CA ASN A 119 -13.71 -9.10 -14.22
C ASN A 119 -12.89 -8.53 -13.03
N ALA A 120 -12.37 -9.38 -12.16
CA ALA A 120 -11.51 -8.95 -11.05
C ALA A 120 -10.17 -8.36 -11.55
N ILE A 121 -9.56 -8.91 -12.61
CA ILE A 121 -8.37 -8.31 -13.26
C ILE A 121 -8.72 -6.94 -13.86
N LEU A 122 -9.89 -6.82 -14.52
CA LEU A 122 -10.36 -5.54 -15.05
C LEU A 122 -10.50 -4.49 -13.94
N ILE A 123 -11.12 -4.86 -12.82
CA ILE A 123 -11.21 -3.98 -11.63
C ILE A 123 -9.82 -3.59 -11.15
N ALA A 124 -8.86 -4.52 -11.08
CA ALA A 124 -7.49 -4.23 -10.66
C ALA A 124 -6.79 -3.23 -11.58
N VAL A 125 -6.92 -3.38 -12.91
CA VAL A 125 -6.35 -2.44 -13.89
C VAL A 125 -6.99 -1.06 -13.77
N LEU A 126 -8.32 -1.00 -13.67
CA LEU A 126 -9.05 0.26 -13.52
C LEU A 126 -8.71 0.96 -12.20
N SER A 127 -8.62 0.21 -11.10
CA SER A 127 -8.26 0.75 -9.79
C SER A 127 -6.81 1.23 -9.76
N ALA A 128 -5.87 0.48 -10.33
CA ALA A 128 -4.48 0.92 -10.47
C ALA A 128 -4.37 2.19 -11.33
N SER A 129 -5.22 2.33 -12.37
CA SER A 129 -5.30 3.54 -13.19
C SER A 129 -5.92 4.72 -12.43
N GLN A 130 -6.94 4.45 -11.60
CA GLN A 130 -7.50 5.45 -10.69
C GLN A 130 -6.45 5.93 -9.67
N ASP A 131 -5.63 5.02 -9.13
CA ASP A 131 -4.53 5.38 -8.22
C ASP A 131 -3.54 6.33 -8.88
N ILE A 132 -3.12 6.05 -10.13
CA ILE A 132 -2.21 6.93 -10.88
C ILE A 132 -2.82 8.33 -11.01
N ALA A 133 -4.08 8.42 -11.44
CA ALA A 133 -4.77 9.70 -11.62
C ALA A 133 -4.96 10.45 -10.29
N GLY A 134 -5.28 9.71 -9.21
CA GLY A 134 -5.49 10.25 -7.87
C GLY A 134 -4.21 10.76 -7.22
N ASP A 135 -3.11 10.00 -7.34
CA ASP A 135 -1.79 10.40 -6.85
C ASP A 135 -1.30 11.66 -7.56
N ALA A 136 -1.49 11.72 -8.89
CA ALA A 136 -1.16 12.90 -9.67
C ALA A 136 -2.07 14.09 -9.34
N TYR A 137 -3.39 13.89 -9.20
CA TYR A 137 -4.32 14.93 -8.78
C TYR A 137 -3.91 15.54 -7.43
N ARG A 138 -3.62 14.67 -6.44
CA ARG A 138 -3.18 15.10 -5.11
C ARG A 138 -1.90 15.94 -5.16
N THR A 139 -0.92 15.50 -5.96
CA THR A 139 0.35 16.21 -6.11
C THR A 139 0.17 17.57 -6.80
N ASP A 140 -0.69 17.63 -7.82
CA ASP A 140 -0.89 18.83 -8.64
C ASP A 140 -1.75 19.91 -7.93
N ILE A 141 -2.69 19.51 -7.04
CA ILE A 141 -3.64 20.43 -6.38
C ILE A 141 -3.11 21.05 -5.09
N LEU A 142 -2.14 20.39 -4.43
CA LEU A 142 -1.61 20.80 -3.13
C LEU A 142 -0.41 21.75 -3.30
N GLU A 143 -0.36 22.77 -2.45
CA GLU A 143 0.84 23.56 -2.26
C GLU A 143 1.83 22.83 -1.35
N ASP A 144 3.14 23.14 -1.42
CA ASP A 144 4.20 22.46 -0.64
C ASP A 144 3.89 22.41 0.87
N ARG A 145 3.31 23.50 1.42
CA ARG A 145 2.89 23.59 2.83
C ARG A 145 1.69 22.69 3.19
N GLU A 146 0.94 22.23 2.19
CA GLU A 146 -0.29 21.44 2.36
C GLU A 146 -0.08 19.94 2.11
N LEU A 147 1.08 19.56 1.54
CA LEU A 147 1.36 18.18 1.14
C LEU A 147 1.16 17.17 2.29
N GLY A 148 1.64 17.50 3.49
CA GLY A 148 1.48 16.64 4.66
C GLY A 148 0.02 16.46 5.09
N ALA A 149 -0.75 17.57 5.16
CA ALA A 149 -2.17 17.53 5.52
C ALA A 149 -3.00 16.80 4.45
N GLY A 150 -2.76 17.11 3.17
CA GLY A 150 -3.46 16.47 2.06
C GLY A 150 -3.18 14.97 1.95
N ALA A 151 -1.93 14.55 2.19
CA ALA A 151 -1.58 13.12 2.26
C ALA A 151 -2.32 12.41 3.41
N ALA A 152 -2.38 13.01 4.59
CA ALA A 152 -3.08 12.45 5.74
C ALA A 152 -4.60 12.31 5.48
N ILE A 153 -5.23 13.33 4.89
CA ILE A 153 -6.65 13.33 4.53
C ILE A 153 -6.95 12.25 3.48
N TRP A 154 -6.11 12.13 2.45
CA TRP A 154 -6.25 11.09 1.44
C TRP A 154 -6.18 9.70 2.05
N VAL A 155 -5.17 9.44 2.90
CA VAL A 155 -5.01 8.16 3.60
C VAL A 155 -6.20 7.88 4.52
N LEU A 156 -6.73 8.90 5.20
CA LEU A 156 -7.93 8.75 6.03
C LEU A 156 -9.13 8.27 5.19
N GLY A 157 -9.40 8.93 4.06
CA GLY A 157 -10.47 8.51 3.14
C GLY A 157 -10.28 7.08 2.65
N TYR A 158 -9.06 6.73 2.23
CA TYR A 158 -8.70 5.38 1.81
C TYR A 158 -8.95 4.33 2.92
N ARG A 159 -8.56 4.63 4.17
CA ARG A 159 -8.79 3.76 5.31
C ARG A 159 -10.27 3.60 5.64
N MET A 160 -11.07 4.65 5.52
CA MET A 160 -12.52 4.58 5.69
C MET A 160 -13.16 3.64 4.66
N ALA A 161 -12.71 3.66 3.40
CA ALA A 161 -13.17 2.72 2.39
C ALA A 161 -12.80 1.27 2.71
N LEU A 162 -11.56 1.03 3.15
CA LEU A 162 -11.13 -0.32 3.57
C LEU A 162 -11.93 -0.85 4.75
N LEU A 163 -12.22 0.01 5.73
CA LEU A 163 -13.06 -0.35 6.87
C LEU A 163 -14.48 -0.71 6.40
N LEU A 164 -15.07 0.16 5.59
CA LEU A 164 -16.44 -0.02 5.12
C LEU A 164 -16.57 -1.27 4.25
N THR A 165 -15.74 -1.42 3.22
CA THR A 165 -15.79 -2.59 2.33
C THR A 165 -15.35 -3.88 3.02
N GLY A 166 -14.41 -3.81 3.97
CA GLY A 166 -13.99 -4.97 4.76
C GLY A 166 -15.05 -5.43 5.76
N SER A 167 -15.59 -4.53 6.60
CA SER A 167 -16.50 -4.91 7.67
C SER A 167 -17.95 -5.01 7.21
N LEU A 168 -18.45 -4.02 6.44
CA LEU A 168 -19.84 -3.99 5.99
C LEU A 168 -20.15 -5.16 5.05
N SER A 169 -19.21 -5.57 4.19
CA SER A 169 -19.42 -6.72 3.32
C SER A 169 -19.70 -7.99 4.10
N PHE A 170 -19.00 -8.24 5.20
CA PHE A 170 -19.20 -9.42 6.05
C PHE A 170 -20.55 -9.39 6.74
N VAL A 171 -20.93 -8.26 7.32
CA VAL A 171 -22.24 -8.11 7.99
C VAL A 171 -23.39 -8.28 7.02
N LEU A 172 -23.29 -7.70 5.83
CA LEU A 172 -24.31 -7.83 4.79
C LEU A 172 -24.40 -9.26 4.25
N ALA A 173 -23.26 -9.94 4.09
CA ALA A 173 -23.21 -11.29 3.52
C ALA A 173 -23.84 -12.37 4.41
N GLU A 174 -24.13 -12.10 5.68
CA GLU A 174 -24.92 -13.01 6.53
C GLU A 174 -26.40 -12.98 6.20
N ARG A 175 -26.89 -11.89 5.61
CA ARG A 175 -28.32 -11.69 5.32
C ARG A 175 -28.65 -11.62 3.84
N LEU A 176 -27.67 -11.30 3.02
CA LEU A 176 -27.81 -11.08 1.58
C LEU A 176 -26.85 -12.01 0.82
N SER A 177 -27.18 -12.31 -0.43
CA SER A 177 -26.23 -12.99 -1.32
C SER A 177 -25.01 -12.13 -1.59
N TRP A 178 -23.85 -12.73 -1.80
CA TRP A 178 -22.61 -12.01 -2.16
C TRP A 178 -22.78 -11.15 -3.41
N GLY A 179 -23.55 -11.61 -4.42
CA GLY A 179 -23.88 -10.80 -5.58
C GLY A 179 -24.57 -9.49 -5.19
N THR A 180 -25.60 -9.56 -4.31
CA THR A 180 -26.28 -8.36 -3.80
C THR A 180 -25.33 -7.45 -3.02
N VAL A 181 -24.42 -8.04 -2.23
CA VAL A 181 -23.41 -7.27 -1.48
C VAL A 181 -22.51 -6.48 -2.43
N TYR A 182 -22.00 -7.11 -3.50
CA TYR A 182 -21.17 -6.42 -4.51
C TYR A 182 -21.95 -5.33 -5.24
N ALA A 183 -23.21 -5.57 -5.60
CA ALA A 183 -24.09 -4.57 -6.23
C ALA A 183 -24.30 -3.34 -5.31
N LEU A 184 -24.51 -3.55 -4.00
CA LEU A 184 -24.63 -2.46 -3.04
C LEU A 184 -23.30 -1.71 -2.86
N LEU A 185 -22.18 -2.43 -2.72
CA LEU A 185 -20.86 -1.82 -2.53
C LEU A 185 -20.41 -1.03 -3.76
N SER A 186 -20.84 -1.43 -4.97
CA SER A 186 -20.54 -0.66 -6.19
C SER A 186 -21.12 0.75 -6.14
N THR A 187 -22.30 0.96 -5.51
CA THR A 187 -22.93 2.28 -5.40
C THR A 187 -22.10 3.27 -4.60
N LEU A 188 -21.22 2.80 -3.71
CA LEU A 188 -20.31 3.66 -2.96
C LEU A 188 -19.32 4.40 -3.88
N MET A 189 -19.07 3.89 -5.10
CA MET A 189 -18.25 4.59 -6.08
C MET A 189 -18.89 5.92 -6.54
N LEU A 190 -20.22 6.08 -6.40
CA LEU A 190 -20.90 7.35 -6.68
C LEU A 190 -20.36 8.49 -5.81
N VAL A 191 -19.89 8.20 -4.60
CA VAL A 191 -19.25 9.20 -3.73
C VAL A 191 -18.01 9.78 -4.40
N GLY A 192 -17.17 8.91 -5.01
CA GLY A 192 -15.99 9.33 -5.76
C GLY A 192 -16.35 10.12 -7.03
N ILE A 193 -17.35 9.66 -7.78
CA ILE A 193 -17.84 10.33 -8.98
C ILE A 193 -18.34 11.74 -8.64
N LEU A 194 -19.16 11.88 -7.61
CA LEU A 194 -19.64 13.19 -7.14
C LEU A 194 -18.48 14.09 -6.68
N ALA A 195 -17.54 13.53 -5.92
CA ALA A 195 -16.35 14.25 -5.49
C ALA A 195 -15.52 14.73 -6.69
N THR A 196 -15.38 13.93 -7.72
CA THR A 196 -14.65 14.30 -8.95
C THR A 196 -15.35 15.45 -9.70
N PHE A 197 -16.68 15.50 -9.73
CA PHE A 197 -17.40 16.62 -10.32
C PHE A 197 -17.25 17.91 -9.52
N LEU A 198 -17.21 17.84 -8.20
CA LEU A 198 -17.11 18.99 -7.31
C LEU A 198 -15.66 19.46 -7.08
N ALA A 199 -14.69 18.59 -7.33
CA ALA A 199 -13.28 18.89 -7.13
C ALA A 199 -12.77 19.96 -8.11
N PRO A 200 -11.88 20.89 -7.70
CA PRO A 200 -11.27 21.83 -8.63
C PRO A 200 -10.25 21.10 -9.54
N GLU A 201 -10.14 21.51 -10.81
CA GLU A 201 -9.09 21.01 -11.71
C GLU A 201 -7.74 21.65 -11.35
N PRO A 202 -6.67 20.88 -11.18
CA PRO A 202 -5.35 21.42 -10.91
C PRO A 202 -4.79 22.20 -12.09
N VAL A 203 -4.14 23.32 -11.83
CA VAL A 203 -3.39 24.05 -12.86
C VAL A 203 -2.09 23.28 -13.12
N LEU A 204 -1.89 22.85 -14.35
CA LEU A 204 -0.71 22.10 -14.76
C LEU A 204 0.54 22.99 -14.67
N ARG A 205 1.51 22.60 -13.83
CA ARG A 205 2.76 23.34 -13.64
C ARG A 205 3.91 22.84 -14.48
N GLU A 206 3.85 21.59 -14.96
CA GLU A 206 4.95 20.94 -15.68
C GLU A 206 4.48 20.17 -16.91
N ALA A 207 5.34 20.13 -17.92
CA ALA A 207 5.14 19.29 -19.10
C ALA A 207 5.31 17.80 -18.73
N PRO A 208 4.52 16.89 -19.32
CA PRO A 208 4.65 15.46 -19.08
C PRO A 208 6.03 14.93 -19.51
N PRO A 209 6.53 13.81 -18.92
CA PRO A 209 7.76 13.17 -19.33
C PRO A 209 7.75 12.85 -20.84
N GLN A 210 8.87 13.09 -21.52
CA GLN A 210 8.94 12.95 -22.97
C GLN A 210 8.98 11.48 -23.41
N SER A 211 9.47 10.56 -22.56
CA SER A 211 9.50 9.12 -22.84
C SER A 211 9.33 8.25 -21.59
N LEU A 212 8.82 7.02 -21.79
CA LEU A 212 8.76 5.97 -20.76
C LEU A 212 10.14 5.62 -20.20
N ALA A 213 11.15 5.58 -21.07
CA ALA A 213 12.53 5.26 -20.70
C ALA A 213 13.08 6.29 -19.70
N GLU A 214 12.80 7.56 -19.92
CA GLU A 214 13.25 8.65 -19.04
C GLU A 214 12.54 8.60 -17.68
N ALA A 215 11.23 8.36 -17.67
CA ALA A 215 10.45 8.32 -16.44
C ALA A 215 10.76 7.11 -15.52
N VAL A 216 11.24 6.00 -16.09
CA VAL A 216 11.51 4.76 -15.35
C VAL A 216 13.02 4.49 -15.22
N ALA A 217 13.79 4.59 -16.31
CA ALA A 217 15.17 4.18 -16.33
C ALA A 217 16.10 5.10 -15.52
N MET A 218 15.90 6.43 -15.56
CA MET A 218 16.76 7.37 -14.84
C MET A 218 16.72 7.19 -13.31
N PRO A 219 15.57 7.09 -12.64
CA PRO A 219 15.50 6.88 -11.20
C PRO A 219 16.11 5.54 -10.75
N PHE A 220 15.96 4.46 -11.55
CA PHE A 220 16.63 3.19 -11.29
C PHE A 220 18.14 3.30 -11.43
N ARG A 221 18.61 3.92 -12.53
CA ARG A 221 20.02 4.11 -12.76
C ARG A 221 20.68 4.94 -11.66
N ASP A 222 20.05 6.04 -11.23
CA ASP A 222 20.48 6.86 -10.10
C ASP A 222 20.57 6.04 -8.80
N PHE A 223 19.55 5.24 -8.51
CA PHE A 223 19.52 4.37 -7.33
C PHE A 223 20.71 3.39 -7.32
N PHE A 224 20.91 2.64 -8.41
CA PHE A 224 22.01 1.67 -8.49
C PHE A 224 23.39 2.30 -8.58
N GLN A 225 23.51 3.50 -9.15
CA GLN A 225 24.78 4.25 -9.16
C GLN A 225 25.17 4.73 -7.75
N ARG A 226 24.19 5.18 -6.96
CA ARG A 226 24.43 5.65 -5.57
C ARG A 226 24.69 4.51 -4.59
N VAL A 227 23.88 3.47 -4.66
CA VAL A 227 23.89 2.38 -3.68
C VAL A 227 24.90 1.28 -4.06
N GLY A 228 25.26 1.19 -5.33
CA GLY A 228 26.03 0.10 -5.89
C GLY A 228 25.13 -1.09 -6.28
N PRO A 229 25.50 -1.88 -7.31
CA PRO A 229 24.62 -2.92 -7.84
C PRO A 229 24.35 -4.05 -6.84
N GLY A 230 25.36 -4.49 -6.08
CA GLY A 230 25.21 -5.59 -5.11
C GLY A 230 24.29 -5.23 -3.95
N LEU A 231 24.53 -4.09 -3.32
CA LEU A 231 23.69 -3.63 -2.20
C LEU A 231 22.30 -3.20 -2.70
N GLY A 232 22.19 -2.62 -3.89
CA GLY A 232 20.91 -2.25 -4.49
C GLY A 232 19.98 -3.45 -4.71
N VAL A 233 20.50 -4.55 -5.23
CA VAL A 233 19.75 -5.82 -5.35
C VAL A 233 19.39 -6.36 -3.96
N GLY A 234 20.32 -6.32 -3.01
CA GLY A 234 20.06 -6.72 -1.62
C GLY A 234 18.91 -5.93 -0.98
N VAL A 235 18.86 -4.61 -1.21
CA VAL A 235 17.76 -3.73 -0.76
C VAL A 235 16.42 -4.14 -1.39
N LEU A 236 16.38 -4.42 -2.69
CA LEU A 236 15.13 -4.86 -3.35
C LEU A 236 14.65 -6.19 -2.79
N ILE A 237 15.55 -7.16 -2.59
CA ILE A 237 15.23 -8.46 -1.96
C ILE A 237 14.73 -8.23 -0.53
N PHE A 238 15.40 -7.39 0.25
CA PHE A 238 15.00 -7.05 1.62
C PHE A 238 13.59 -6.46 1.66
N ILE A 239 13.28 -5.48 0.82
CA ILE A 239 11.95 -4.84 0.75
C ILE A 239 10.85 -5.88 0.51
N VAL A 240 11.09 -6.84 -0.40
CA VAL A 240 10.18 -7.94 -0.68
C VAL A 240 10.01 -8.84 0.54
N LEU A 241 11.11 -9.31 1.11
CA LEU A 241 11.10 -10.27 2.22
C LEU A 241 10.59 -9.66 3.52
N TYR A 242 10.78 -8.36 3.74
CA TYR A 242 10.33 -7.66 4.94
C TYR A 242 8.81 -7.68 5.12
N LYS A 243 8.06 -7.72 4.01
CA LYS A 243 6.58 -7.83 4.01
C LYS A 243 6.08 -9.24 3.74
N TYR A 244 6.95 -10.18 3.38
CA TYR A 244 6.52 -11.49 2.89
C TYR A 244 5.83 -12.35 3.95
N SER A 245 6.38 -12.42 5.16
CA SER A 245 5.80 -13.19 6.28
C SER A 245 4.37 -12.74 6.60
N ASP A 246 4.18 -11.43 6.73
CA ASP A 246 2.90 -10.77 6.94
C ASP A 246 1.92 -10.98 5.78
N ALA A 247 2.39 -10.75 4.55
CA ALA A 247 1.56 -10.94 3.37
C ALA A 247 1.09 -12.39 3.21
N LEU A 248 1.98 -13.37 3.46
CA LEU A 248 1.65 -14.78 3.38
C LEU A 248 0.61 -15.18 4.43
N ALA A 249 0.77 -14.78 5.69
CA ALA A 249 -0.20 -15.02 6.75
C ALA A 249 -1.55 -14.38 6.41
N GLY A 250 -1.56 -13.10 6.05
CA GLY A 250 -2.75 -12.33 5.71
C GLY A 250 -3.53 -12.88 4.50
N SER A 251 -2.83 -13.54 3.56
CA SER A 251 -3.46 -14.14 2.37
C SER A 251 -4.45 -15.26 2.71
N MET A 252 -4.25 -15.95 3.83
CA MET A 252 -5.08 -17.10 4.24
C MET A 252 -5.80 -16.87 5.57
N THR A 253 -5.65 -15.72 6.21
CA THR A 253 -6.28 -15.44 7.52
C THR A 253 -7.81 -15.50 7.45
N THR A 254 -8.44 -14.87 6.44
CA THR A 254 -9.90 -14.89 6.29
C THR A 254 -10.43 -16.31 6.00
N PRO A 255 -9.89 -17.06 5.01
CA PRO A 255 -10.27 -18.46 4.80
C PRO A 255 -10.10 -19.33 6.05
N PHE A 256 -9.00 -19.14 6.79
CA PHE A 256 -8.73 -19.87 8.03
C PHE A 256 -9.84 -19.63 9.08
N LEU A 257 -10.14 -18.37 9.36
CA LEU A 257 -11.15 -18.03 10.37
C LEU A 257 -12.53 -18.57 10.01
N LEU A 258 -12.95 -18.44 8.76
CA LEU A 258 -14.25 -18.97 8.30
C LEU A 258 -14.30 -20.50 8.34
N LYS A 259 -13.22 -21.19 7.93
CA LYS A 259 -13.15 -22.66 8.00
C LYS A 259 -13.01 -23.19 9.44
N THR A 260 -12.52 -22.37 10.38
CA THR A 260 -12.50 -22.70 11.81
C THR A 260 -13.88 -22.56 12.46
N GLY A 261 -14.88 -22.00 11.73
CA GLY A 261 -16.27 -21.91 12.15
C GLY A 261 -16.67 -20.56 12.77
N PHE A 262 -15.85 -19.53 12.63
CA PHE A 262 -16.27 -18.17 12.96
C PHE A 262 -17.22 -17.64 11.90
N THR A 263 -18.22 -16.86 12.32
CA THR A 263 -19.16 -16.23 11.39
C THR A 263 -18.53 -15.07 10.65
N GLN A 264 -19.10 -14.72 9.50
CA GLN A 264 -18.60 -13.57 8.72
C GLN A 264 -18.71 -12.26 9.52
N THR A 265 -19.82 -12.06 10.27
CA THR A 265 -19.98 -10.88 11.13
C THR A 265 -18.93 -10.82 12.23
N GLU A 266 -18.64 -11.94 12.93
CA GLU A 266 -17.59 -11.98 13.96
C GLU A 266 -16.25 -11.54 13.38
N VAL A 267 -15.85 -12.12 12.25
CA VAL A 267 -14.61 -11.81 11.56
C VAL A 267 -14.56 -10.34 11.11
N GLY A 268 -15.64 -9.86 10.47
CA GLY A 268 -15.74 -8.49 9.98
C GLY A 268 -15.68 -7.43 11.08
N LEU A 269 -16.38 -7.65 12.21
CA LEU A 269 -16.39 -6.74 13.35
C LEU A 269 -15.02 -6.66 14.03
N VAL A 270 -14.34 -7.80 14.21
CA VAL A 270 -13.02 -7.81 14.85
C VAL A 270 -11.96 -7.17 13.95
N PHE A 271 -11.96 -7.45 12.65
CA PHE A 271 -11.02 -6.78 11.72
C PHE A 271 -11.29 -5.28 11.61
N GLY A 272 -12.57 -4.89 11.47
CA GLY A 272 -12.96 -3.49 11.32
C GLY A 272 -12.84 -2.67 12.60
N GLY A 273 -13.04 -3.29 13.76
CA GLY A 273 -12.90 -2.64 15.06
C GLY A 273 -11.48 -2.78 15.63
N ALA A 274 -11.26 -3.85 16.37
CA ALA A 274 -10.02 -4.06 17.11
C ALA A 274 -8.78 -4.15 16.20
N GLY A 275 -8.88 -4.80 15.03
CA GLY A 275 -7.77 -4.93 14.08
C GLY A 275 -7.35 -3.58 13.51
N LEU A 276 -8.30 -2.72 13.09
CA LEU A 276 -7.97 -1.38 12.60
C LEU A 276 -7.31 -0.52 13.67
N LEU A 277 -7.87 -0.50 14.89
CA LEU A 277 -7.29 0.25 16.01
C LEU A 277 -5.87 -0.24 16.34
N ALA A 278 -5.65 -1.55 16.30
CA ALA A 278 -4.34 -2.15 16.51
C ALA A 278 -3.34 -1.72 15.41
N THR A 279 -3.75 -1.67 14.14
CA THR A 279 -2.88 -1.21 13.04
C THR A 279 -2.49 0.26 13.22
N ILE A 280 -3.44 1.11 13.61
CA ILE A 280 -3.17 2.54 13.88
C ILE A 280 -2.21 2.68 15.06
N ALA A 281 -2.48 1.98 16.17
CA ALA A 281 -1.62 1.98 17.36
C ALA A 281 -0.20 1.48 17.03
N GLY A 282 -0.07 0.41 16.23
CA GLY A 282 1.21 -0.10 15.76
C GLY A 282 1.97 0.92 14.91
N SER A 283 1.30 1.60 13.99
CA SER A 283 1.93 2.64 13.15
C SER A 283 2.44 3.83 13.98
N LEU A 284 1.67 4.27 14.98
CA LEU A 284 2.08 5.33 15.90
C LEU A 284 3.25 4.88 16.79
N ALA A 285 3.19 3.65 17.31
CA ALA A 285 4.27 3.05 18.11
C ALA A 285 5.55 2.92 17.28
N ALA A 286 5.46 2.58 15.99
CA ALA A 286 6.60 2.54 15.09
C ALA A 286 7.28 3.90 14.97
N GLY A 287 6.51 4.97 14.74
CA GLY A 287 7.04 6.33 14.67
C GLY A 287 7.77 6.73 15.95
N ALA A 288 7.16 6.48 17.10
CA ALA A 288 7.75 6.76 18.42
C ALA A 288 9.03 5.94 18.68
N THR A 289 9.04 4.67 18.27
CA THR A 289 10.21 3.78 18.44
C THR A 289 11.36 4.21 17.52
N ILE A 290 11.07 4.49 16.24
CA ILE A 290 12.07 4.98 15.28
C ILE A 290 12.71 6.28 15.78
N ALA A 291 11.92 7.19 16.33
CA ALA A 291 12.44 8.45 16.89
C ALA A 291 13.36 8.24 18.09
N ARG A 292 13.17 7.16 18.88
CA ARG A 292 13.95 6.89 20.10
C ARG A 292 15.21 6.07 19.85
N ILE A 293 15.12 4.99 19.08
CA ILE A 293 16.20 4.02 18.91
C ILE A 293 16.79 4.00 17.49
N GLY A 294 16.26 4.83 16.58
CA GLY A 294 16.68 4.92 15.19
C GLY A 294 16.01 3.88 14.30
N LEU A 295 16.11 4.11 12.98
CA LEU A 295 15.42 3.30 11.99
C LEU A 295 15.96 1.86 11.92
N ASN A 296 17.31 1.69 11.90
CA ASN A 296 17.92 0.37 11.77
C ASN A 296 17.48 -0.58 12.89
N ARG A 297 17.62 -0.15 14.14
CA ARG A 297 17.21 -0.96 15.31
C ARG A 297 15.72 -1.27 15.31
N SER A 298 14.90 -0.31 14.84
CA SER A 298 13.46 -0.49 14.72
C SER A 298 13.11 -1.55 13.68
N LEU A 299 13.80 -1.58 12.54
CA LEU A 299 13.61 -2.63 11.53
C LEU A 299 13.86 -4.04 12.10
N TRP A 300 14.91 -4.22 12.91
CA TRP A 300 15.18 -5.48 13.60
C TRP A 300 14.06 -5.88 14.57
N ALA A 301 13.72 -4.97 15.47
CA ALA A 301 12.69 -5.22 16.49
C ALA A 301 11.35 -5.58 15.85
N PHE A 302 10.97 -4.86 14.79
CA PHE A 302 9.68 -5.08 14.13
C PHE A 302 9.65 -6.32 13.25
N ALA A 303 10.76 -6.68 12.59
CA ALA A 303 10.86 -7.93 11.84
C ALA A 303 10.70 -9.15 12.76
N VAL A 304 11.36 -9.14 13.91
CA VAL A 304 11.23 -10.20 14.93
C VAL A 304 9.81 -10.24 15.51
N PHE A 305 9.25 -9.08 15.86
CA PHE A 305 7.87 -9.00 16.36
C PHE A 305 6.88 -9.56 15.37
N GLN A 306 6.98 -9.18 14.09
CA GLN A 306 6.07 -9.64 13.03
C GLN A 306 6.19 -11.15 12.80
N ALA A 307 7.40 -11.69 12.77
CA ALA A 307 7.58 -13.14 12.65
C ALA A 307 6.93 -13.89 13.83
N LEU A 308 7.12 -13.40 15.06
CA LEU A 308 6.54 -14.00 16.26
C LEU A 308 5.02 -13.79 16.38
N SER A 309 4.48 -12.68 15.85
CA SER A 309 3.03 -12.41 15.89
C SER A 309 2.23 -13.50 15.18
N ASN A 310 2.77 -14.11 14.13
CA ASN A 310 2.12 -15.22 13.42
C ASN A 310 1.93 -16.48 14.28
N LEU A 311 2.70 -16.63 15.37
CA LEU A 311 2.47 -17.70 16.35
C LEU A 311 1.11 -17.58 17.05
N THR A 312 0.50 -16.40 17.09
CA THR A 312 -0.85 -16.25 17.62
C THR A 312 -1.89 -16.96 16.77
N TYR A 313 -1.74 -16.93 15.44
CA TYR A 313 -2.58 -17.71 14.54
C TYR A 313 -2.28 -19.20 14.61
N TYR A 314 -1.02 -19.58 14.81
CA TYR A 314 -0.66 -20.97 15.09
C TYR A 314 -1.37 -21.48 16.35
N GLY A 315 -1.33 -20.70 17.44
CA GLY A 315 -2.05 -21.03 18.68
C GLY A 315 -3.57 -21.11 18.47
N LEU A 316 -4.15 -20.21 17.69
CA LEU A 316 -5.58 -20.26 17.34
C LEU A 316 -5.90 -21.50 16.50
N ALA A 317 -5.04 -21.92 15.58
CA ALA A 317 -5.22 -23.13 14.78
C ALA A 317 -5.23 -24.40 15.63
N LEU A 318 -4.50 -24.42 16.75
CA LEU A 318 -4.52 -25.53 17.73
C LEU A 318 -5.74 -25.44 18.67
N ALA A 319 -6.13 -24.23 19.09
CA ALA A 319 -7.23 -24.00 20.03
C ALA A 319 -8.62 -24.17 19.38
N GLY A 320 -8.72 -24.10 18.05
CA GLY A 320 -9.97 -24.16 17.33
C GLY A 320 -10.82 -22.88 17.51
N ARG A 321 -12.16 -22.99 17.48
CA ARG A 321 -13.08 -21.85 17.59
C ARG A 321 -13.06 -21.27 19.00
N ASN A 322 -12.18 -20.29 19.23
CA ASN A 322 -12.07 -19.57 20.49
C ASN A 322 -12.03 -18.07 20.23
N HIS A 323 -13.07 -17.33 20.64
CA HIS A 323 -13.22 -15.89 20.38
C HIS A 323 -12.11 -15.05 20.99
N THR A 324 -11.69 -15.32 22.23
CA THR A 324 -10.64 -14.56 22.88
C THR A 324 -9.32 -14.72 22.14
N TYR A 325 -9.00 -15.94 21.73
CA TYR A 325 -7.80 -16.21 20.90
C TYR A 325 -7.89 -15.55 19.52
N MET A 326 -9.07 -15.55 18.88
CA MET A 326 -9.27 -14.88 17.60
C MET A 326 -9.02 -13.38 17.71
N VAL A 327 -9.60 -12.71 18.70
CA VAL A 327 -9.40 -11.27 18.94
C VAL A 327 -7.94 -10.99 19.23
N ALA A 328 -7.28 -11.78 20.09
CA ALA A 328 -5.88 -11.62 20.42
C ALA A 328 -4.98 -11.78 19.18
N ALA A 329 -5.21 -12.82 18.36
CA ALA A 329 -4.44 -13.06 17.15
C ALA A 329 -4.58 -11.92 16.14
N ILE A 330 -5.82 -11.44 15.89
CA ILE A 330 -6.07 -10.33 14.99
C ILE A 330 -5.44 -9.03 15.50
N VAL A 331 -5.53 -8.74 16.81
CA VAL A 331 -4.96 -7.52 17.41
C VAL A 331 -3.43 -7.54 17.33
N VAL A 332 -2.79 -8.63 17.75
CA VAL A 332 -1.33 -8.74 17.77
C VAL A 332 -0.75 -8.68 16.36
N GLU A 333 -1.34 -9.41 15.43
CA GLU A 333 -0.89 -9.40 14.03
C GLU A 333 -1.08 -8.01 13.39
N ASN A 334 -2.27 -7.40 13.51
CA ASN A 334 -2.53 -6.07 12.92
C ASN A 334 -1.67 -4.96 13.57
N PHE A 335 -1.35 -5.07 14.85
CA PHE A 335 -0.37 -4.19 15.49
C PHE A 335 1.01 -4.34 14.83
N GLY A 336 1.47 -5.58 14.60
CA GLY A 336 2.71 -5.88 13.87
C GLY A 336 2.70 -5.34 12.44
N VAL A 337 1.58 -5.51 11.71
CA VAL A 337 1.39 -4.91 10.37
C VAL A 337 1.58 -3.39 10.39
N GLY A 338 1.06 -2.72 11.42
CA GLY A 338 1.25 -1.28 11.63
C GLY A 338 2.72 -0.91 11.82
N LEU A 339 3.44 -1.65 12.71
CA LEU A 339 4.87 -1.46 12.98
C LEU A 339 5.71 -1.60 11.71
N VAL A 340 5.57 -2.73 11.02
CA VAL A 340 6.35 -3.10 9.84
C VAL A 340 6.07 -2.15 8.68
N SER A 341 4.80 -1.79 8.45
CA SER A 341 4.43 -0.90 7.34
C SER A 341 5.01 0.49 7.51
N ALA A 342 4.92 1.07 8.72
CA ALA A 342 5.47 2.39 8.99
C ALA A 342 7.01 2.40 8.87
N ALA A 343 7.68 1.38 9.38
CA ALA A 343 9.14 1.26 9.29
C ALA A 343 9.62 1.07 7.84
N LEU A 344 8.91 0.26 7.05
CA LEU A 344 9.26 0.05 5.65
C LEU A 344 9.09 1.32 4.83
N VAL A 345 8.01 2.08 5.05
CA VAL A 345 7.82 3.39 4.41
C VAL A 345 8.96 4.34 4.77
N ALA A 346 9.33 4.44 6.05
CA ALA A 346 10.45 5.27 6.49
C ALA A 346 11.77 4.82 5.86
N TYR A 347 12.00 3.50 5.76
CA TYR A 347 13.19 2.93 5.12
C TYR A 347 13.23 3.27 3.61
N ILE A 348 12.14 3.06 2.87
CA ILE A 348 12.07 3.41 1.45
C ILE A 348 12.33 4.91 1.25
N MET A 349 11.71 5.78 2.08
CA MET A 349 11.94 7.22 2.01
C MET A 349 13.41 7.59 2.24
N SER A 350 14.10 6.92 3.17
CA SER A 350 15.53 7.16 3.43
C SER A 350 16.44 6.77 2.27
N MET A 351 15.95 5.89 1.37
CA MET A 351 16.68 5.43 0.19
C MET A 351 16.50 6.35 -1.03
N CYS A 352 15.46 7.19 -1.02
CA CYS A 352 15.11 8.04 -2.15
C CYS A 352 16.00 9.28 -2.25
N ASN A 353 16.45 9.61 -3.47
CA ASN A 353 17.09 10.87 -3.76
C ASN A 353 16.04 12.00 -3.77
N ARG A 354 16.34 13.14 -3.15
CA ARG A 354 15.43 14.29 -3.11
C ARG A 354 14.98 14.76 -4.50
N ARG A 355 15.86 14.66 -5.50
CA ARG A 355 15.56 15.04 -6.90
C ARG A 355 14.53 14.13 -7.56
N PHE A 356 14.50 12.82 -7.20
CA PHE A 356 13.64 11.79 -7.80
C PHE A 356 12.75 11.09 -6.77
N SER A 357 12.53 11.70 -5.62
CA SER A 357 11.92 11.04 -4.45
C SER A 357 10.57 10.41 -4.75
N ALA A 358 9.68 11.09 -5.47
CA ALA A 358 8.35 10.56 -5.80
C ALA A 358 8.45 9.31 -6.70
N THR A 359 9.26 9.37 -7.76
CA THR A 359 9.41 8.26 -8.71
C THR A 359 10.15 7.08 -8.09
N GLN A 360 11.25 7.32 -7.35
CA GLN A 360 11.97 6.25 -6.66
C GLN A 360 11.11 5.59 -5.58
N PHE A 361 10.34 6.38 -4.81
CA PHE A 361 9.40 5.82 -3.85
C PHE A 361 8.33 4.96 -4.53
N ALA A 362 7.74 5.44 -5.62
CA ALA A 362 6.74 4.69 -6.37
C ALA A 362 7.30 3.36 -6.91
N LEU A 363 8.52 3.37 -7.44
CA LEU A 363 9.19 2.17 -7.94
C LEU A 363 9.49 1.16 -6.82
N LEU A 364 10.12 1.60 -5.72
CA LEU A 364 10.43 0.74 -4.59
C LEU A 364 9.15 0.19 -3.92
N SER A 365 8.09 1.00 -3.81
CA SER A 365 6.80 0.54 -3.29
C SER A 365 6.09 -0.44 -4.22
N SER A 366 6.28 -0.34 -5.55
CA SER A 366 5.78 -1.34 -6.50
C SER A 366 6.44 -2.71 -6.29
N VAL A 367 7.72 -2.73 -5.90
CA VAL A 367 8.42 -3.98 -5.53
C VAL A 367 7.80 -4.61 -4.27
N VAL A 368 7.38 -3.80 -3.29
CA VAL A 368 6.62 -4.30 -2.12
C VAL A 368 5.31 -4.98 -2.56
N ALA A 369 4.59 -4.38 -3.51
CA ALA A 369 3.34 -4.96 -4.01
C ALA A 369 3.55 -6.34 -4.65
N ALA A 370 4.68 -6.55 -5.35
CA ALA A 370 5.01 -7.84 -5.93
C ALA A 370 5.12 -8.97 -4.89
N SER A 371 5.62 -8.70 -3.67
CA SER A 371 5.66 -9.69 -2.59
C SER A 371 4.25 -10.15 -2.19
N ARG A 372 3.31 -9.23 -2.09
CA ARG A 372 1.92 -9.51 -1.71
C ARG A 372 1.13 -10.20 -2.83
N ASP A 373 1.42 -9.89 -4.09
CA ASP A 373 0.60 -10.30 -5.20
C ASP A 373 1.10 -11.60 -5.86
N ILE A 374 2.41 -11.85 -5.85
CA ILE A 374 3.04 -13.00 -6.50
C ILE A 374 3.47 -14.07 -5.49
N LEU A 375 4.28 -13.67 -4.50
CA LEU A 375 4.92 -14.65 -3.62
C LEU A 375 3.94 -15.32 -2.64
N VAL A 376 2.77 -14.75 -2.39
CA VAL A 376 1.75 -15.36 -1.54
C VAL A 376 0.88 -16.40 -2.27
N ALA A 377 0.93 -16.43 -3.61
CA ALA A 377 0.10 -17.33 -4.41
C ALA A 377 0.15 -18.81 -4.00
N PRO A 378 1.31 -19.37 -3.61
CA PRO A 378 1.38 -20.76 -3.10
C PRO A 378 0.70 -20.96 -1.74
N GLY A 379 0.37 -19.90 -1.01
CA GLY A 379 -0.17 -19.97 0.37
C GLY A 379 -1.41 -20.86 0.48
N GLY A 380 -2.33 -20.78 -0.48
CA GLY A 380 -3.51 -21.62 -0.51
C GLY A 380 -3.18 -23.12 -0.62
N LYS A 381 -2.27 -23.49 -1.52
CA LYS A 381 -1.81 -24.88 -1.69
C LYS A 381 -1.09 -25.40 -0.44
N ILE A 382 -0.26 -24.57 0.20
CA ILE A 382 0.42 -24.91 1.45
C ILE A 382 -0.61 -25.18 2.56
N ALA A 383 -1.58 -24.28 2.73
CA ALA A 383 -2.62 -24.43 3.74
C ALA A 383 -3.49 -25.68 3.50
N GLU A 384 -3.80 -25.99 2.25
CA GLU A 384 -4.61 -27.15 1.85
C GLU A 384 -3.88 -28.47 2.07
N SER A 385 -2.58 -28.54 1.73
CA SER A 385 -1.79 -29.78 1.81
C SER A 385 -1.24 -30.08 3.19
N MET A 386 -0.89 -29.04 3.98
CA MET A 386 -0.19 -29.20 5.26
C MET A 386 -1.06 -28.87 6.49
N GLY A 387 -2.27 -28.29 6.27
CA GLY A 387 -3.16 -27.86 7.32
C GLY A 387 -2.75 -26.52 7.96
N TRP A 388 -3.68 -25.93 8.74
CA TRP A 388 -3.54 -24.58 9.28
C TRP A 388 -2.38 -24.40 10.25
N PRO A 389 -2.11 -25.31 11.23
CA PRO A 389 -0.99 -25.13 12.13
C PRO A 389 0.35 -25.08 11.38
N SER A 390 0.58 -26.02 10.47
CA SER A 390 1.81 -26.05 9.67
C SER A 390 1.94 -24.80 8.78
N PHE A 391 0.84 -24.34 8.16
CA PHE A 391 0.82 -23.13 7.36
C PHE A 391 1.31 -21.90 8.16
N PHE A 392 0.73 -21.66 9.35
CA PHE A 392 1.16 -20.51 10.16
C PHE A 392 2.58 -20.65 10.69
N LEU A 393 3.06 -21.86 10.98
CA LEU A 393 4.46 -22.08 11.34
C LEU A 393 5.39 -21.74 10.15
N ILE A 394 5.01 -22.09 8.91
CA ILE A 394 5.74 -21.72 7.71
C ILE A 394 5.80 -20.19 7.56
N THR A 395 4.74 -19.46 7.89
CA THR A 395 4.77 -17.97 7.83
C THR A 395 5.77 -17.38 8.82
N VAL A 396 5.96 -18.00 9.99
CA VAL A 396 7.03 -17.61 10.94
C VAL A 396 8.41 -17.82 10.33
N ILE A 397 8.64 -19.02 9.75
CA ILE A 397 9.91 -19.36 9.11
C ILE A 397 10.18 -18.44 7.91
N ALA A 398 9.15 -18.04 7.16
CA ALA A 398 9.26 -17.12 6.03
C ALA A 398 9.75 -15.71 6.42
N GLY A 399 9.70 -15.35 7.70
CA GLY A 399 10.30 -14.11 8.22
C GLY A 399 11.81 -14.21 8.46
N LEU A 400 12.38 -15.41 8.62
CA LEU A 400 13.79 -15.59 8.94
C LEU A 400 14.76 -15.09 7.86
N PRO A 401 14.52 -15.30 6.55
CA PRO A 401 15.41 -14.78 5.51
C PRO A 401 15.54 -13.25 5.56
N CYS A 402 14.46 -12.53 5.88
CA CYS A 402 14.51 -11.08 6.07
C CYS A 402 15.42 -10.70 7.25
N ILE A 403 15.27 -11.39 8.39
CA ILE A 403 16.08 -11.15 9.58
C ILE A 403 17.56 -11.43 9.29
N ALA A 404 17.86 -12.47 8.50
CA ALA A 404 19.22 -12.82 8.08
C ALA A 404 19.87 -11.75 7.16
N LEU A 405 19.08 -10.96 6.43
CA LEU A 405 19.58 -9.86 5.60
C LEU A 405 19.85 -8.57 6.37
N LEU A 406 19.22 -8.37 7.53
CA LEU A 406 19.33 -7.13 8.30
C LEU A 406 20.76 -6.74 8.68
N PRO A 407 21.70 -7.66 9.01
CA PRO A 407 23.08 -7.28 9.31
C PRO A 407 23.76 -6.54 8.15
N PHE A 408 23.38 -6.86 6.90
CA PHE A 408 23.96 -6.28 5.69
C PHE A 408 23.25 -5.01 5.23
N ILE A 409 21.92 -4.94 5.42
CA ILE A 409 21.04 -3.88 4.91
C ILE A 409 20.85 -2.77 5.92
N ALA A 410 20.67 -3.12 7.20
CA ALA A 410 20.42 -2.20 8.31
C ALA A 410 21.22 -2.63 9.55
N PRO A 411 22.56 -2.46 9.56
CA PRO A 411 23.41 -2.87 10.68
C PRO A 411 22.95 -2.22 11.99
N TRP A 412 22.91 -3.00 13.06
CA TRP A 412 22.34 -2.58 14.36
C TRP A 412 22.97 -1.30 14.94
N ASN A 413 24.31 -1.19 14.83
CA ASN A 413 25.09 -0.10 15.46
C ASN A 413 25.56 0.96 14.46
N ALA A 414 25.21 0.89 13.21
CA ALA A 414 25.62 1.87 12.21
C ALA A 414 24.42 2.72 11.78
N ASP A 415 24.69 3.96 11.42
CA ASP A 415 23.79 4.70 10.55
C ASP A 415 23.64 3.89 9.25
N SER A 416 22.43 3.87 8.68
CA SER A 416 22.17 3.12 7.44
C SER A 416 23.31 3.31 6.44
N PRO A 417 23.81 2.25 5.76
CA PRO A 417 24.87 2.38 4.75
C PRO A 417 24.58 3.46 3.72
N VAL A 418 23.28 3.72 3.48
CA VAL A 418 22.81 4.78 2.58
C VAL A 418 22.85 6.15 3.21
N GLY A 419 22.68 6.29 4.50
CA GLY A 419 22.87 7.57 5.21
C GLY A 419 24.33 8.03 5.23
N SER A 420 25.29 7.12 5.12
CA SER A 420 26.71 7.45 4.96
C SER A 420 27.02 7.92 3.54
N VAL A 421 26.34 7.38 2.53
CA VAL A 421 26.46 7.82 1.12
C VAL A 421 25.89 9.24 0.95
N HIS A 422 24.76 9.57 1.60
CA HIS A 422 24.24 10.94 1.58
C HIS A 422 25.17 11.94 2.25
N ARG A 423 25.78 11.58 3.40
CA ARG A 423 26.78 12.45 4.04
C ARG A 423 28.05 12.63 3.21
N GLY A 424 28.47 11.59 2.49
CA GLY A 424 29.60 11.68 1.54
C GLY A 424 29.30 12.62 0.37
N ALA A 425 28.13 12.47 -0.25
CA ALA A 425 27.71 13.33 -1.37
C ALA A 425 27.45 14.78 -0.93
N ASP A 426 26.86 14.99 0.25
CA ASP A 426 26.67 16.34 0.81
C ASP A 426 28.03 16.97 1.23
N ALA A 427 29.01 16.17 1.67
CA ALA A 427 30.36 16.62 1.99
C ALA A 427 31.17 16.94 0.72
N GLU A 428 31.06 16.14 -0.33
CA GLU A 428 31.68 16.46 -1.63
C GLU A 428 31.07 17.72 -2.26
N ALA A 429 29.73 17.85 -2.26
CA ALA A 429 29.07 19.06 -2.74
C ALA A 429 29.39 20.31 -1.88
N ALA A 430 29.66 20.13 -0.60
CA ALA A 430 30.12 21.22 0.28
C ALA A 430 31.59 21.59 -0.01
N LEU A 431 32.43 20.61 -0.30
CA LEU A 431 33.84 20.84 -0.70
C LEU A 431 33.95 21.50 -2.09
N GLU A 432 33.11 21.09 -3.05
CA GLU A 432 33.03 21.77 -4.36
C GLU A 432 32.61 23.25 -4.21
N ARG A 433 31.64 23.55 -3.36
CA ARG A 433 31.21 24.94 -3.10
C ARG A 433 32.27 25.77 -2.38
N ILE A 434 33.11 25.14 -1.55
CA ILE A 434 34.22 25.82 -0.88
C ILE A 434 35.35 26.05 -1.91
N GLY A 435 35.64 25.09 -2.79
CA GLY A 435 36.60 25.21 -3.88
C GLY A 435 36.23 26.28 -4.92
N GLU A 436 34.93 26.48 -5.21
CA GLU A 436 34.45 27.55 -6.09
C GLU A 436 34.52 28.94 -5.43
N GLN A 437 34.50 29.03 -4.08
CA GLN A 437 34.63 30.30 -3.37
C GLN A 437 36.08 30.74 -3.16
N ASP A 438 37.06 29.82 -3.24
CA ASP A 438 38.48 30.10 -3.05
C ASP A 438 39.26 30.35 -4.36
N ASP A 439 38.60 30.42 -5.54
CA ASP A 439 39.21 30.91 -6.78
C ASP A 439 38.94 32.41 -6.94
N PRO A 440 39.86 33.30 -6.46
CA PRO A 440 39.74 34.72 -6.69
C PRO A 440 40.13 34.97 -8.15
N GLY A 441 39.09 34.87 -9.02
CA GLY A 441 39.20 35.13 -10.44
C GLY A 441 40.01 36.36 -10.72
N ILE A 442 41.10 36.14 -11.43
CA ILE A 442 41.97 37.07 -12.07
C ILE A 442 41.21 38.25 -12.67
N SER A 443 41.21 39.38 -11.97
CA SER A 443 40.76 40.64 -12.54
C SER A 443 41.71 41.03 -13.67
N SER A 444 41.32 40.74 -14.91
CA SER A 444 41.99 41.34 -16.07
C SER A 444 41.56 42.80 -16.20
N THR A 445 42.32 43.67 -15.59
CA THR A 445 42.52 45.06 -16.06
C THR A 445 42.99 45.04 -17.49
N ARG A 446 42.19 45.49 -18.43
CA ARG A 446 42.65 46.16 -19.66
C ARG A 446 41.71 47.34 -19.99
N ARG A 447 42.37 48.42 -20.08
CA ARG A 447 42.08 49.77 -20.59
C ARG A 447 40.95 49.88 -21.61
#